data_519e6e9bafd29f238f0c28a92bc377e1
#
_entry.id   519e6e9bafd29f238f0c28a92bc377e1
#
_cell.length_a   1.000
_cell.length_b   1.000
_cell.length_c   1.000
_cell.angle_alpha   90.00
_cell.angle_beta   90.00
_cell.angle_gamma   90.00
#
_symmetry.space_group_name_H-M   'P 1'
#
loop_
_entity.id
_entity.type
_entity.pdbx_description
1 polymer ?
#
loop_
_entity_poly.entity_id
_entity_poly.type
_entity_poly.pdbx_seq_one_letter_code
_entity_poly.pdbx_strand_id
1 'polypeptide(L)'
;MRSLNEECGVFGIWGHPEASNVTYFGLHSLQHRGQEGAGIVSKEGTKLRGHRDLGLVSEVFRDKEKLERLVGESAIGHVRYATSGSNSIQNIQPFLFHFYDMSVGICHNGNLINAKTLKKELEQQGAIFHSSSDTEVLIHLIRRSKKETFKEQLKESLNIIKGGFTYLVLTEKTLYGAVDPNSFRPLAIGKMKNGAYVAASETCALDVVGAEFVCNVGAGELVTINDKGIRIEKYTEDTQVAIAAMEYVYFARPDSNIAGINVHSARKRTGRALAKEQPTPDADMVIGVPNSSLSAASGYAEESGLPYEMGLIKNQYVARTFIQPTQELREQGVRMKLSAVRGVVQGKSIVLVDDSIVRGTTSKRIVQLLKEAGAREVHVRIACPPLMFPSFYGIDISTTEELISANKTNEEICEIIGADSLGFLSEQGLIDSIGLNYDAPYSGLCMECYNGDYSAGLYDYEESYVSSMTDIQKQFLKERGRM
;
A
#
# COMPACT_ATOMS: atom_id res chain seq x y z
N MET A 1 -5.11 17.74 -5.33
CA MET A 1 -5.37 16.50 -6.07
C MET A 1 -4.79 15.35 -5.25
N ARG A 2 -5.65 14.55 -4.64
CA ARG A 2 -5.23 13.28 -4.07
C ARG A 2 -5.52 12.22 -5.12
N SER A 3 -4.49 11.62 -5.73
CA SER A 3 -4.54 10.33 -6.41
C SER A 3 -4.78 9.25 -5.37
N LEU A 4 -4.98 8.01 -5.79
CA LEU A 4 -4.77 6.85 -4.90
C LEU A 4 -3.48 7.11 -4.14
N ASN A 5 -3.59 7.13 -2.82
CA ASN A 5 -2.46 7.45 -1.98
C ASN A 5 -2.01 6.15 -1.31
N GLU A 6 -0.71 6.06 -1.22
CA GLU A 6 0.08 4.88 -0.93
C GLU A 6 -0.08 4.45 0.53
N GLU A 7 0.28 3.23 0.80
CA GLU A 7 0.26 2.61 2.11
C GLU A 7 1.61 2.77 2.78
N CYS A 8 1.63 2.63 4.11
CA CYS A 8 2.87 2.60 4.89
C CYS A 8 3.81 1.47 4.45
N GLY A 9 5.11 1.63 4.74
CA GLY A 9 6.10 0.58 4.56
C GLY A 9 6.89 0.36 5.84
N VAL A 10 7.16 -0.91 6.16
CA VAL A 10 7.96 -1.32 7.32
C VAL A 10 9.25 -2.01 6.88
N PHE A 11 10.32 -1.77 7.62
CA PHE A 11 11.61 -2.43 7.44
C PHE A 11 12.22 -2.75 8.81
N GLY A 12 12.82 -3.93 8.96
CA GLY A 12 13.50 -4.34 10.18
C GLY A 12 14.74 -5.16 9.89
N ILE A 13 15.75 -5.06 10.75
CA ILE A 13 16.99 -5.82 10.63
C ILE A 13 17.49 -6.25 12.00
N TRP A 14 18.05 -7.45 12.09
CA TRP A 14 18.66 -8.03 13.29
C TRP A 14 20.04 -8.60 12.99
N GLY A 15 21.03 -8.22 13.82
CA GLY A 15 22.37 -8.79 13.77
C GLY A 15 23.32 -8.14 12.74
N HIS A 16 23.16 -6.85 12.46
CA HIS A 16 24.03 -6.09 11.55
C HIS A 16 24.66 -4.88 12.26
N PRO A 17 26.00 -4.69 12.25
CA PRO A 17 26.67 -3.60 12.96
C PRO A 17 26.21 -2.21 12.49
N GLU A 18 25.79 -2.06 11.24
CA GLU A 18 25.28 -0.84 10.62
C GLU A 18 23.75 -0.89 10.45
N ALA A 19 23.01 -1.42 11.45
CA ALA A 19 21.58 -1.69 11.31
C ALA A 19 20.78 -0.45 10.89
N SER A 20 21.07 0.73 11.43
CA SER A 20 20.37 1.97 11.09
C SER A 20 20.63 2.44 9.67
N ASN A 21 21.86 2.30 9.18
CA ASN A 21 22.21 2.64 7.80
C ASN A 21 21.51 1.69 6.81
N VAL A 22 21.50 0.39 7.10
CA VAL A 22 20.77 -0.60 6.28
C VAL A 22 19.27 -0.29 6.30
N THR A 23 18.71 0.05 7.46
CA THR A 23 17.30 0.44 7.58
C THR A 23 17.00 1.71 6.78
N TYR A 24 17.87 2.72 6.79
CA TYR A 24 17.73 3.91 5.96
C TYR A 24 17.61 3.55 4.46
N PHE A 25 18.48 2.69 3.93
CA PHE A 25 18.40 2.26 2.52
C PHE A 25 17.16 1.43 2.23
N GLY A 26 16.77 0.54 3.16
CA GLY A 26 15.53 -0.24 3.05
C GLY A 26 14.30 0.66 3.00
N LEU A 27 14.22 1.67 3.87
CA LEU A 27 13.12 2.66 3.86
C LEU A 27 13.12 3.52 2.60
N HIS A 28 14.31 3.91 2.12
CA HIS A 28 14.43 4.67 0.87
C HIS A 28 13.89 3.87 -0.32
N SER A 29 14.12 2.55 -0.35
CA SER A 29 13.54 1.64 -1.33
C SER A 29 12.01 1.54 -1.23
N LEU A 30 11.46 1.69 -0.03
CA LEU A 30 10.01 1.66 0.26
C LEU A 30 9.37 3.06 0.24
N GLN A 31 10.07 4.11 -0.20
CA GLN A 31 9.58 5.49 -0.16
C GLN A 31 8.30 5.69 -0.97
N HIS A 32 8.06 4.87 -2.00
CA HIS A 32 6.82 4.89 -2.79
C HIS A 32 5.60 4.55 -1.94
N ARG A 33 5.74 3.79 -0.84
CA ARG A 33 4.65 3.41 0.06
C ARG A 33 4.26 4.52 1.05
N GLY A 34 5.17 5.45 1.36
CA GLY A 34 4.87 6.53 2.29
C GLY A 34 5.81 7.72 2.12
N GLN A 35 5.26 8.94 2.03
CA GLN A 35 6.01 10.16 1.71
C GLN A 35 5.77 11.29 2.71
N GLU A 36 4.99 11.07 3.77
CA GLU A 36 4.60 12.11 4.71
C GLU A 36 5.47 12.17 5.97
N GLY A 37 6.09 11.05 6.29
CA GLY A 37 7.00 10.97 7.42
C GLY A 37 7.79 9.68 7.42
N ALA A 38 8.92 9.69 8.12
CA ALA A 38 9.77 8.52 8.29
C ALA A 38 10.38 8.48 9.68
N GLY A 39 10.76 7.29 10.11
CA GLY A 39 11.45 7.11 11.39
C GLY A 39 12.22 5.80 11.46
N ILE A 40 13.19 5.78 12.36
CA ILE A 40 14.00 4.60 12.68
C ILE A 40 14.11 4.49 14.19
N VAL A 41 13.97 3.28 14.72
CA VAL A 41 14.33 2.91 16.10
C VAL A 41 15.43 1.86 16.02
N SER A 42 16.56 2.14 16.66
CA SER A 42 17.73 1.23 16.75
C SER A 42 17.89 0.65 18.14
N LYS A 43 18.59 -0.47 18.21
CA LYS A 43 18.94 -1.19 19.44
C LYS A 43 20.44 -1.36 19.57
N GLU A 44 21.01 -0.81 20.64
CA GLU A 44 22.40 -1.01 21.07
C GLU A 44 22.43 -1.67 22.44
N GLY A 45 22.86 -2.93 22.52
CA GLY A 45 22.79 -3.69 23.78
C GLY A 45 21.35 -3.79 24.28
N THR A 46 21.07 -3.18 25.43
CA THR A 46 19.72 -3.11 26.04
C THR A 46 19.01 -1.76 25.81
N LYS A 47 19.63 -0.84 25.08
CA LYS A 47 19.07 0.50 24.87
C LYS A 47 18.44 0.61 23.50
N LEU A 48 17.21 1.12 23.45
CA LEU A 48 16.55 1.53 22.22
C LEU A 48 16.61 3.05 22.09
N ARG A 49 16.90 3.53 20.87
CA ARG A 49 16.90 4.95 20.51
C ARG A 49 16.10 5.14 19.24
N GLY A 50 15.39 6.25 19.12
CA GLY A 50 14.58 6.54 17.94
C GLY A 50 14.73 7.97 17.46
N HIS A 51 14.60 8.13 16.15
CA HIS A 51 14.38 9.43 15.51
C HIS A 51 13.28 9.29 14.46
N ARG A 52 12.35 10.25 14.43
CA ARG A 52 11.23 10.29 13.48
C ARG A 52 10.82 11.73 13.23
N ASP A 53 10.42 12.02 12.00
CA ASP A 53 10.00 13.37 11.62
C ASP A 53 9.08 13.31 10.38
N LEU A 54 8.47 14.43 10.06
CA LEU A 54 7.72 14.65 8.82
C LEU A 54 8.69 14.80 7.63
N GLY A 55 8.31 14.28 6.47
CA GLY A 55 9.05 14.38 5.22
C GLY A 55 9.53 13.04 4.67
N LEU A 56 10.24 13.11 3.56
CA LEU A 56 10.87 11.93 2.93
C LEU A 56 12.01 11.40 3.79
N VAL A 57 12.38 10.14 3.62
CA VAL A 57 13.51 9.51 4.34
C VAL A 57 14.78 10.34 4.21
N SER A 58 15.08 10.84 3.00
CA SER A 58 16.24 11.70 2.74
C SER A 58 16.16 13.09 3.39
N GLU A 59 14.96 13.59 3.67
CA GLU A 59 14.74 14.88 4.36
C GLU A 59 14.86 14.70 5.87
N VAL A 60 14.23 13.68 6.43
CA VAL A 60 14.24 13.36 7.88
C VAL A 60 15.67 13.08 8.35
N PHE A 61 16.45 12.35 7.55
CA PHE A 61 17.83 11.97 7.85
C PHE A 61 18.87 12.79 7.05
N ARG A 62 18.51 13.99 6.59
CA ARG A 62 19.42 14.91 5.87
C ARG A 62 20.65 15.27 6.69
N ASP A 63 20.45 15.50 7.99
CA ASP A 63 21.51 15.66 8.95
C ASP A 63 22.04 14.28 9.35
N LYS A 64 23.28 13.98 8.93
CA LYS A 64 23.93 12.69 9.20
C LYS A 64 24.05 12.37 10.69
N GLU A 65 24.20 13.38 11.55
CA GLU A 65 24.25 13.17 12.99
C GLU A 65 23.00 12.48 13.54
N LYS A 66 21.83 12.71 12.93
CA LYS A 66 20.58 12.06 13.35
C LYS A 66 20.65 10.54 13.16
N LEU A 67 21.22 10.09 12.04
CA LEU A 67 21.40 8.67 11.75
C LEU A 67 22.56 8.06 12.55
N GLU A 68 23.67 8.82 12.71
CA GLU A 68 24.85 8.41 13.47
C GLU A 68 24.55 8.21 14.97
N ARG A 69 23.56 8.91 15.52
CA ARG A 69 23.08 8.70 16.90
C ARG A 69 22.27 7.43 17.09
N LEU A 70 21.80 6.82 16.01
CA LEU A 70 21.02 5.57 16.01
C LEU A 70 21.96 4.36 15.88
N VAL A 71 22.98 4.29 16.73
CA VAL A 71 23.90 3.14 16.77
C VAL A 71 23.18 1.89 17.22
N GLY A 72 23.66 0.73 16.77
CA GLY A 72 23.17 -0.56 17.23
C GLY A 72 23.20 -1.64 16.16
N GLU A 73 23.00 -2.86 16.63
CA GLU A 73 23.07 -4.07 15.81
C GLU A 73 21.70 -4.54 15.30
N SER A 74 20.63 -3.86 15.67
CA SER A 74 19.28 -4.15 15.18
C SER A 74 18.48 -2.86 15.09
N ALA A 75 17.56 -2.78 14.13
CA ALA A 75 16.71 -1.61 13.96
C ALA A 75 15.37 -1.97 13.29
N ILE A 76 14.37 -1.12 13.51
CA ILE A 76 13.13 -1.08 12.73
C ILE A 76 12.92 0.32 12.17
N GLY A 77 12.28 0.41 11.03
CA GLY A 77 11.95 1.66 10.38
C GLY A 77 10.58 1.64 9.73
N HIS A 78 10.07 2.83 9.47
CA HIS A 78 8.76 3.06 8.90
C HIS A 78 8.75 4.26 7.97
N VAL A 79 8.06 4.13 6.84
CA VAL A 79 7.63 5.25 5.98
C VAL A 79 6.12 5.37 6.06
N ARG A 80 5.65 6.58 6.38
CA ARG A 80 4.24 6.83 6.65
C ARG A 80 3.53 7.46 5.46
N TYR A 81 2.32 6.92 5.23
CA TYR A 81 1.22 7.63 4.60
C TYR A 81 0.06 7.74 5.61
N ALA A 82 -0.63 8.89 5.69
CA ALA A 82 -1.73 9.08 6.64
C ALA A 82 -3.03 8.46 6.14
N THR A 83 -3.27 7.20 6.47
CA THR A 83 -4.56 6.52 6.27
C THR A 83 -5.55 6.84 7.39
N SER A 84 -5.08 6.97 8.61
CA SER A 84 -5.86 7.37 9.78
C SER A 84 -5.08 8.36 10.66
N GLY A 85 -5.79 9.32 11.27
CA GLY A 85 -5.22 10.34 12.15
C GLY A 85 -4.67 11.57 11.40
N SER A 86 -4.43 12.65 12.18
CA SER A 86 -3.87 13.90 11.65
C SER A 86 -2.44 13.72 11.14
N ASN A 87 -2.03 14.51 10.15
CA ASN A 87 -0.65 14.57 9.70
C ASN A 87 0.20 15.36 10.73
N SER A 88 0.50 14.70 11.84
CA SER A 88 1.30 15.24 12.94
C SER A 88 2.48 14.34 13.26
N ILE A 89 3.55 14.91 13.77
CA ILE A 89 4.76 14.19 14.18
C ILE A 89 4.46 13.11 15.23
N GLN A 90 3.41 13.28 16.02
CA GLN A 90 2.97 12.32 17.04
C GLN A 90 2.53 10.99 16.44
N ASN A 91 2.06 10.99 15.19
CA ASN A 91 1.61 9.80 14.47
C ASN A 91 2.71 9.16 13.59
N ILE A 92 3.90 9.77 13.52
CA ILE A 92 5.02 9.17 12.77
C ILE A 92 5.59 8.01 13.56
N GLN A 93 5.81 6.91 12.87
CA GLN A 93 6.34 5.66 13.43
C GLN A 93 7.82 5.47 13.02
N PRO A 94 8.57 4.57 13.71
CA PRO A 94 8.18 3.71 14.80
C PRO A 94 7.89 4.46 16.10
N PHE A 95 6.94 3.98 16.89
CA PHE A 95 6.76 4.43 18.26
C PHE A 95 7.79 3.74 19.15
N LEU A 96 8.31 4.48 20.14
CA LEU A 96 9.24 3.97 21.13
C LEU A 96 8.64 4.19 22.53
N PHE A 97 8.41 3.09 23.23
CA PHE A 97 7.88 3.10 24.61
C PHE A 97 8.95 2.62 25.58
N HIS A 98 9.08 3.34 26.67
CA HIS A 98 9.96 2.98 27.78
C HIS A 98 9.11 2.61 28.98
N PHE A 99 9.20 1.34 29.39
CA PHE A 99 8.61 0.84 30.63
C PHE A 99 9.70 0.65 31.67
N TYR A 100 9.33 0.43 32.92
CA TYR A 100 10.31 0.26 33.99
C TYR A 100 11.17 -1.01 33.80
N ASP A 101 10.64 -2.03 33.12
CA ASP A 101 11.22 -3.35 32.94
C ASP A 101 11.79 -3.59 31.52
N MET A 102 11.40 -2.77 30.54
CA MET A 102 11.84 -2.94 29.15
C MET A 102 11.54 -1.73 28.27
N SER A 103 12.19 -1.68 27.09
CA SER A 103 11.84 -0.75 26.03
C SER A 103 11.31 -1.51 24.80
N VAL A 104 10.34 -0.92 24.10
CA VAL A 104 9.70 -1.53 22.92
C VAL A 104 9.58 -0.50 21.82
N GLY A 105 10.14 -0.81 20.64
CA GLY A 105 9.88 -0.11 19.39
C GLY A 105 8.79 -0.83 18.62
N ILE A 106 7.85 -0.08 18.01
CA ILE A 106 6.75 -0.69 17.24
C ILE A 106 6.41 0.14 16.01
N CYS A 107 6.22 -0.53 14.88
CA CYS A 107 5.67 0.07 13.67
C CYS A 107 4.69 -0.87 12.97
N HIS A 108 3.80 -0.28 12.17
CA HIS A 108 2.63 -0.92 11.61
C HIS A 108 2.34 -0.42 10.19
N ASN A 109 2.08 -1.35 9.30
CA ASN A 109 1.50 -1.11 7.98
C ASN A 109 0.10 -1.72 7.95
N GLY A 110 -0.94 -0.90 7.77
CA GLY A 110 -2.32 -1.34 7.71
C GLY A 110 -3.29 -0.42 8.47
N ASN A 111 -4.47 -0.94 8.82
CA ASN A 111 -5.48 -0.26 9.60
C ASN A 111 -6.29 -1.25 10.45
N LEU A 112 -6.45 -0.95 11.72
CA LEU A 112 -7.26 -1.75 12.66
C LEU A 112 -8.72 -1.29 12.62
N ILE A 113 -9.62 -2.19 12.25
CA ILE A 113 -11.05 -1.90 12.07
C ILE A 113 -11.84 -1.91 13.39
N ASN A 114 -11.25 -2.36 14.50
CA ASN A 114 -11.83 -2.30 15.84
C ASN A 114 -11.06 -1.36 16.78
N ALA A 115 -10.21 -0.49 16.23
CA ALA A 115 -9.33 0.38 17.01
C ALA A 115 -10.10 1.40 17.86
N LYS A 116 -11.22 1.95 17.37
CA LYS A 116 -12.03 2.95 18.09
C LYS A 116 -12.66 2.34 19.34
N THR A 117 -13.26 1.16 19.20
CA THR A 117 -13.85 0.41 20.30
C THR A 117 -12.79 0.03 21.34
N LEU A 118 -11.68 -0.57 20.91
CA LEU A 118 -10.58 -0.95 21.80
C LEU A 118 -9.97 0.25 22.51
N LYS A 119 -9.77 1.36 21.83
CA LYS A 119 -9.22 2.58 22.40
C LYS A 119 -10.11 3.11 23.53
N LYS A 120 -11.44 3.18 23.28
CA LYS A 120 -12.42 3.59 24.28
C LYS A 120 -12.40 2.69 25.52
N GLU A 121 -12.35 1.37 25.34
CA GLU A 121 -12.28 0.41 26.46
C GLU A 121 -10.98 0.55 27.27
N LEU A 122 -9.85 0.73 26.58
CA LEU A 122 -8.56 0.91 27.20
C LEU A 122 -8.47 2.22 27.99
N GLU A 123 -9.02 3.33 27.44
CA GLU A 123 -9.10 4.62 28.13
C GLU A 123 -9.97 4.54 29.40
N GLN A 124 -11.10 3.82 29.37
CA GLN A 124 -11.93 3.56 30.54
C GLN A 124 -11.18 2.77 31.63
N GLN A 125 -10.17 1.98 31.24
CA GLN A 125 -9.28 1.26 32.14
C GLN A 125 -8.02 2.07 32.50
N GLY A 126 -7.99 3.36 32.21
CA GLY A 126 -6.89 4.27 32.57
C GLY A 126 -5.72 4.28 31.60
N ALA A 127 -5.85 3.80 30.36
CA ALA A 127 -4.83 3.98 29.34
C ALA A 127 -4.73 5.46 28.92
N ILE A 128 -3.51 5.93 28.69
CA ILE A 128 -3.24 7.27 28.14
C ILE A 128 -2.60 7.08 26.78
N PHE A 129 -3.26 7.56 25.74
CA PHE A 129 -2.75 7.52 24.38
C PHE A 129 -2.01 8.82 24.04
N HIS A 130 -0.84 8.70 23.44
CA HIS A 130 0.00 9.82 23.02
C HIS A 130 -0.21 10.22 21.55
N SER A 131 -0.87 9.36 20.78
CA SER A 131 -1.14 9.54 19.35
C SER A 131 -2.61 9.23 19.03
N SER A 132 -3.07 9.69 17.86
CA SER A 132 -4.34 9.26 17.29
C SER A 132 -4.23 7.97 16.47
N SER A 133 -3.01 7.43 16.30
CA SER A 133 -2.75 6.19 15.53
C SER A 133 -3.38 4.97 16.22
N ASP A 134 -3.89 4.07 15.41
CA ASP A 134 -4.39 2.75 15.82
C ASP A 134 -3.25 1.82 16.29
N THR A 135 -2.03 2.03 15.80
CA THR A 135 -0.83 1.27 16.15
C THR A 135 -0.58 1.20 17.67
N GLU A 136 -0.89 2.28 18.38
CA GLU A 136 -0.66 2.38 19.83
C GLU A 136 -1.56 1.44 20.65
N VAL A 137 -2.70 1.00 20.10
CA VAL A 137 -3.62 0.06 20.74
C VAL A 137 -2.90 -1.24 21.12
N LEU A 138 -2.06 -1.75 20.20
CA LEU A 138 -1.37 -3.05 20.41
C LEU A 138 -0.47 -3.03 21.66
N ILE A 139 0.31 -1.95 21.88
CA ILE A 139 1.20 -1.89 23.05
C ILE A 139 0.42 -1.83 24.38
N HIS A 140 -0.73 -1.17 24.38
CA HIS A 140 -1.60 -1.14 25.58
C HIS A 140 -2.21 -2.50 25.87
N LEU A 141 -2.58 -3.29 24.85
CA LEU A 141 -3.04 -4.67 25.01
C LEU A 141 -1.93 -5.57 25.55
N ILE A 142 -0.73 -5.51 24.98
CA ILE A 142 0.44 -6.28 25.41
C ILE A 142 0.70 -6.05 26.93
N ARG A 143 0.69 -4.79 27.37
CA ARG A 143 0.99 -4.43 28.77
C ARG A 143 -0.11 -4.82 29.77
N ARG A 144 -1.31 -5.13 29.32
CA ARG A 144 -2.43 -5.62 30.13
C ARG A 144 -2.54 -7.14 30.13
N SER A 145 -1.88 -7.81 29.22
CA SER A 145 -1.84 -9.27 29.18
C SER A 145 -1.20 -9.84 30.46
N LYS A 146 -1.79 -10.90 30.98
CA LYS A 146 -1.30 -11.63 32.16
C LYS A 146 -0.38 -12.80 31.81
N LYS A 147 -0.03 -12.96 30.53
CA LYS A 147 0.89 -13.99 30.08
C LYS A 147 2.30 -13.75 30.62
N GLU A 148 3.08 -14.81 30.81
CA GLU A 148 4.39 -14.74 31.43
C GLU A 148 5.46 -14.12 30.55
N THR A 149 5.44 -14.44 29.23
CA THR A 149 6.46 -13.98 28.30
C THR A 149 5.92 -12.89 27.36
N PHE A 150 6.78 -11.95 26.96
CA PHE A 150 6.42 -10.91 25.98
C PHE A 150 5.85 -11.50 24.69
N LYS A 151 6.39 -12.62 24.20
CA LYS A 151 5.89 -13.29 22.99
C LYS A 151 4.45 -13.78 23.17
N GLU A 152 4.12 -14.35 24.30
CA GLU A 152 2.75 -14.80 24.57
C GLU A 152 1.78 -13.63 24.76
N GLN A 153 2.24 -12.54 25.41
CA GLN A 153 1.49 -11.29 25.53
C GLN A 153 1.19 -10.71 24.15
N LEU A 154 2.20 -10.70 23.26
CA LEU A 154 2.05 -10.25 21.88
C LEU A 154 1.04 -11.13 21.11
N LYS A 155 1.16 -12.47 21.18
CA LYS A 155 0.22 -13.40 20.54
C LYS A 155 -1.23 -13.21 21.00
N GLU A 156 -1.44 -13.06 22.32
CA GLU A 156 -2.77 -12.79 22.87
C GLU A 156 -3.34 -11.48 22.35
N SER A 157 -2.53 -10.43 22.30
CA SER A 157 -2.92 -9.10 21.81
C SER A 157 -3.24 -9.09 20.32
N LEU A 158 -2.46 -9.82 19.49
CA LEU A 158 -2.70 -9.97 18.06
C LEU A 158 -4.05 -10.67 17.75
N ASN A 159 -4.54 -11.54 18.62
CA ASN A 159 -5.84 -12.18 18.46
C ASN A 159 -7.03 -11.24 18.78
N ILE A 160 -6.79 -10.17 19.55
CA ILE A 160 -7.81 -9.18 19.93
C ILE A 160 -8.04 -8.16 18.82
N ILE A 161 -6.97 -7.66 18.20
CA ILE A 161 -7.05 -6.66 17.14
C ILE A 161 -7.61 -7.28 15.87
N LYS A 162 -8.36 -6.48 15.08
CA LYS A 162 -8.99 -6.88 13.82
C LYS A 162 -8.65 -5.88 12.71
N GLY A 163 -8.58 -6.37 11.48
CA GLY A 163 -8.27 -5.57 10.30
C GLY A 163 -7.00 -6.02 9.57
N GLY A 164 -6.53 -5.19 8.65
CA GLY A 164 -5.28 -5.44 7.93
C GLY A 164 -4.09 -4.92 8.72
N PHE A 165 -3.09 -5.77 8.97
CA PHE A 165 -1.88 -5.32 9.65
C PHE A 165 -0.64 -6.18 9.35
N THR A 166 0.48 -5.48 9.21
CA THR A 166 1.82 -6.04 9.36
C THR A 166 2.55 -5.22 10.41
N TYR A 167 2.90 -5.86 11.52
CA TYR A 167 3.64 -5.25 12.62
C TYR A 167 5.11 -5.66 12.61
N LEU A 168 6.01 -4.71 12.92
CA LEU A 168 7.34 -5.01 13.42
C LEU A 168 7.46 -4.48 14.86
N VAL A 169 7.93 -5.35 15.75
CA VAL A 169 8.10 -5.03 17.18
C VAL A 169 9.55 -5.36 17.58
N LEU A 170 10.30 -4.34 17.99
CA LEU A 170 11.67 -4.46 18.43
C LEU A 170 11.75 -4.35 19.95
N THR A 171 12.32 -5.37 20.57
CA THR A 171 12.68 -5.38 21.99
C THR A 171 14.20 -5.44 22.14
N GLU A 172 14.66 -5.40 23.37
CA GLU A 172 16.09 -5.56 23.69
C GLU A 172 16.68 -6.91 23.23
N LYS A 173 15.84 -7.93 23.08
CA LYS A 173 16.27 -9.32 22.84
C LYS A 173 15.78 -9.91 21.53
N THR A 174 14.83 -9.27 20.86
CA THR A 174 14.12 -9.91 19.75
C THR A 174 13.48 -8.88 18.82
N LEU A 175 13.54 -9.14 17.54
CA LEU A 175 12.72 -8.53 16.51
C LEU A 175 11.57 -9.50 16.19
N TYR A 176 10.35 -9.04 16.35
CA TYR A 176 9.14 -9.75 15.95
C TYR A 176 8.54 -9.13 14.70
N GLY A 177 8.01 -9.96 13.81
CA GLY A 177 7.15 -9.56 12.71
C GLY A 177 5.85 -10.34 12.76
N ALA A 178 4.71 -9.69 12.64
CA ALA A 178 3.41 -10.34 12.66
C ALA A 178 2.55 -9.89 11.48
N VAL A 179 1.85 -10.83 10.86
CA VAL A 179 0.92 -10.60 9.76
C VAL A 179 -0.49 -10.97 10.19
N ASP A 180 -1.48 -10.19 9.78
CA ASP A 180 -2.89 -10.42 10.10
C ASP A 180 -3.41 -11.79 9.61
N PRO A 181 -4.57 -12.28 10.15
CA PRO A 181 -5.11 -13.58 9.80
C PRO A 181 -5.51 -13.74 8.32
N ASN A 182 -5.58 -12.65 7.57
CA ASN A 182 -5.91 -12.64 6.15
C ASN A 182 -4.70 -12.39 5.23
N SER A 183 -3.56 -11.98 5.78
CA SER A 183 -2.36 -11.59 5.00
C SER A 183 -2.63 -10.44 4.04
N PHE A 184 -3.43 -9.45 4.46
CA PHE A 184 -3.74 -8.29 3.63
C PHE A 184 -2.49 -7.55 3.17
N ARG A 185 -1.48 -7.46 4.07
CA ARG A 185 -0.24 -6.75 3.83
C ARG A 185 0.95 -7.70 3.84
N PRO A 186 1.82 -7.63 2.83
CA PRO A 186 2.95 -8.55 2.72
C PRO A 186 4.04 -8.26 3.77
N LEU A 187 4.76 -9.30 4.16
CA LEU A 187 6.01 -9.24 4.91
C LEU A 187 6.97 -10.30 4.38
N ALA A 188 8.06 -9.86 3.78
CA ALA A 188 9.12 -10.71 3.27
C ALA A 188 10.31 -10.76 4.24
N ILE A 189 10.90 -11.93 4.39
CA ILE A 189 12.12 -12.16 5.17
C ILE A 189 13.28 -12.43 4.22
N GLY A 190 14.40 -11.76 4.48
CA GLY A 190 15.67 -11.99 3.79
C GLY A 190 16.80 -12.25 4.76
N LYS A 191 17.92 -12.77 4.24
CA LYS A 191 19.15 -13.00 4.98
C LYS A 191 20.33 -12.39 4.25
N MET A 192 21.12 -11.61 4.95
CA MET A 192 22.34 -11.01 4.42
C MET A 192 23.53 -11.98 4.51
N LYS A 193 24.58 -11.74 3.73
CA LYS A 193 25.80 -12.57 3.70
C LYS A 193 26.51 -12.67 5.05
N ASN A 194 26.41 -11.64 5.89
CA ASN A 194 26.96 -11.63 7.26
C ASN A 194 26.10 -12.39 8.28
N GLY A 195 24.98 -12.98 7.84
CA GLY A 195 24.05 -13.74 8.68
C GLY A 195 22.91 -12.92 9.27
N ALA A 196 22.89 -11.60 9.12
CA ALA A 196 21.78 -10.74 9.58
C ALA A 196 20.48 -11.06 8.86
N TYR A 197 19.37 -11.02 9.59
CA TYR A 197 18.03 -11.18 9.02
C TYR A 197 17.35 -9.83 8.80
N VAL A 198 16.64 -9.72 7.70
CA VAL A 198 15.87 -8.54 7.28
C VAL A 198 14.41 -8.91 7.15
N ALA A 199 13.51 -8.04 7.61
CA ALA A 199 12.06 -8.12 7.41
C ALA A 199 11.61 -6.84 6.69
N ALA A 200 10.87 -6.95 5.58
CA ALA A 200 10.45 -5.80 4.79
C ALA A 200 9.06 -6.00 4.18
N SER A 201 8.32 -4.93 3.98
CA SER A 201 7.02 -4.94 3.30
C SER A 201 7.11 -5.48 1.87
N GLU A 202 8.25 -5.24 1.18
CA GLU A 202 8.45 -5.68 -0.20
C GLU A 202 9.85 -6.26 -0.43
N THR A 203 9.94 -7.21 -1.37
CA THR A 203 11.22 -7.84 -1.73
C THR A 203 12.20 -6.89 -2.39
N CYS A 204 11.74 -5.82 -3.06
CA CYS A 204 12.63 -4.79 -3.61
C CYS A 204 13.52 -4.13 -2.55
N ALA A 205 13.08 -4.09 -1.29
CA ALA A 205 13.89 -3.59 -0.19
C ALA A 205 14.97 -4.58 0.24
N LEU A 206 14.72 -5.89 0.10
CA LEU A 206 15.75 -6.94 0.32
C LEU A 206 16.87 -6.82 -0.73
N ASP A 207 16.50 -6.65 -1.99
CA ASP A 207 17.45 -6.52 -3.11
C ASP A 207 18.38 -5.31 -2.92
N VAL A 208 17.80 -4.15 -2.52
CA VAL A 208 18.60 -2.92 -2.31
C VAL A 208 19.61 -3.06 -1.20
N VAL A 209 19.31 -3.81 -0.12
CA VAL A 209 20.24 -4.02 0.99
C VAL A 209 21.11 -5.26 0.83
N GLY A 210 20.97 -6.00 -0.28
CA GLY A 210 21.77 -7.20 -0.58
C GLY A 210 21.41 -8.40 0.30
N ALA A 211 20.13 -8.51 0.71
CA ALA A 211 19.62 -9.66 1.43
C ALA A 211 18.97 -10.67 0.46
N GLU A 212 19.34 -11.93 0.56
CA GLU A 212 18.72 -13.01 -0.19
C GLU A 212 17.35 -13.33 0.42
N PHE A 213 16.32 -13.47 -0.44
CA PHE A 213 14.97 -13.83 -0.01
C PHE A 213 14.95 -15.21 0.67
N VAL A 214 14.29 -15.31 1.82
CA VAL A 214 14.13 -16.56 2.58
C VAL A 214 12.71 -17.07 2.48
N CYS A 215 11.72 -16.27 2.88
CA CYS A 215 10.31 -16.64 2.86
C CYS A 215 9.41 -15.40 3.02
N ASN A 216 8.12 -15.57 2.76
CA ASN A 216 7.09 -14.66 3.22
C ASN A 216 6.57 -15.11 4.59
N VAL A 217 6.13 -14.16 5.43
CA VAL A 217 5.36 -14.43 6.63
C VAL A 217 3.89 -14.53 6.21
N GLY A 218 3.25 -15.65 6.50
CA GLY A 218 1.89 -15.96 6.07
C GLY A 218 0.80 -15.43 7.00
N ALA A 219 -0.45 -15.71 6.62
CA ALA A 219 -1.64 -15.34 7.37
C ALA A 219 -1.63 -15.91 8.80
N GLY A 220 -1.80 -15.04 9.80
CA GLY A 220 -1.81 -15.43 11.20
C GLY A 220 -0.46 -15.90 11.76
N GLU A 221 0.65 -15.57 11.07
CA GLU A 221 1.98 -15.97 11.50
C GLU A 221 2.72 -14.85 12.24
N LEU A 222 3.56 -15.28 13.17
CA LEU A 222 4.51 -14.49 13.93
C LEU A 222 5.92 -15.00 13.66
N VAL A 223 6.76 -14.15 13.08
CA VAL A 223 8.19 -14.40 12.96
C VAL A 223 8.92 -13.83 14.18
N THR A 224 9.83 -14.61 14.72
CA THR A 224 10.73 -14.27 15.84
C THR A 224 12.16 -14.33 15.33
N ILE A 225 12.89 -13.22 15.41
CA ILE A 225 14.28 -13.10 14.97
C ILE A 225 15.13 -12.64 16.16
N ASN A 226 16.17 -13.42 16.49
CA ASN A 226 17.11 -13.09 17.56
C ASN A 226 18.46 -13.79 17.31
N ASP A 227 19.37 -13.77 18.28
CA ASP A 227 20.70 -14.37 18.17
C ASP A 227 20.70 -15.90 17.96
N LYS A 228 19.55 -16.56 18.22
CA LYS A 228 19.35 -18.00 17.94
C LYS A 228 18.88 -18.26 16.51
N GLY A 229 18.66 -17.21 15.72
CA GLY A 229 18.16 -17.28 14.34
C GLY A 229 16.70 -16.89 14.20
N ILE A 230 16.02 -17.48 13.23
CA ILE A 230 14.64 -17.20 12.87
C ILE A 230 13.72 -18.37 13.24
N ARG A 231 12.53 -18.04 13.72
CA ARG A 231 11.44 -18.99 13.92
C ARG A 231 10.12 -18.35 13.49
N ILE A 232 9.35 -19.07 12.69
CA ILE A 232 7.99 -18.69 12.28
C ILE A 232 7.02 -19.66 12.92
N GLU A 233 5.94 -19.15 13.49
CA GLU A 233 4.88 -19.94 14.12
C GLU A 233 3.55 -19.22 14.00
N LYS A 234 2.45 -19.94 13.91
CA LYS A 234 1.12 -19.35 13.95
C LYS A 234 0.80 -18.80 15.35
N TYR A 235 0.19 -17.63 15.40
CA TYR A 235 -0.43 -17.11 16.62
C TYR A 235 -1.95 -17.35 16.65
N THR A 236 -2.54 -17.67 15.48
CA THR A 236 -3.94 -18.09 15.33
C THR A 236 -4.06 -19.12 14.21
N GLU A 237 -5.00 -20.07 14.36
CA GLU A 237 -5.37 -21.02 13.32
C GLU A 237 -6.60 -20.55 12.51
N ASP A 238 -7.32 -19.54 13.00
CA ASP A 238 -8.45 -18.92 12.31
C ASP A 238 -7.90 -17.94 11.24
N THR A 239 -7.60 -18.49 10.06
CA THR A 239 -6.96 -17.75 8.97
C THR A 239 -7.67 -18.00 7.65
N GLN A 240 -7.80 -16.95 6.84
CA GLN A 240 -8.27 -17.02 5.45
C GLN A 240 -7.44 -16.08 4.59
N VAL A 241 -6.62 -16.61 3.71
CA VAL A 241 -5.78 -15.78 2.85
C VAL A 241 -6.62 -14.85 1.98
N ALA A 242 -6.32 -13.54 2.04
CA ALA A 242 -6.98 -12.49 1.28
C ALA A 242 -6.00 -11.32 1.03
N ILE A 243 -4.96 -11.57 0.23
CA ILE A 243 -3.94 -10.56 -0.09
C ILE A 243 -4.59 -9.41 -0.86
N ALA A 244 -4.36 -8.16 -0.47
CA ALA A 244 -4.96 -7.01 -1.12
C ALA A 244 -4.62 -6.98 -2.63
N ALA A 245 -5.62 -7.08 -3.50
CA ALA A 245 -5.43 -7.05 -4.95
C ALA A 245 -4.75 -5.74 -5.41
N MET A 246 -4.98 -4.65 -4.68
CA MET A 246 -4.37 -3.35 -4.92
C MET A 246 -2.84 -3.35 -4.75
N GLU A 247 -2.26 -4.28 -4.01
CA GLU A 247 -0.80 -4.46 -3.97
C GLU A 247 -0.25 -4.77 -5.37
N TYR A 248 -0.93 -5.65 -6.12
CA TYR A 248 -0.55 -5.96 -7.50
C TYR A 248 -0.93 -4.85 -8.49
N VAL A 249 -2.09 -4.22 -8.31
CA VAL A 249 -2.59 -3.19 -9.23
C VAL A 249 -1.76 -1.92 -9.15
N TYR A 250 -1.47 -1.43 -7.93
CA TYR A 250 -0.90 -0.09 -7.76
C TYR A 250 0.26 -0.02 -6.76
N PHE A 251 0.12 -0.54 -5.51
CA PHE A 251 1.02 -0.17 -4.42
C PHE A 251 2.44 -0.69 -4.57
N ALA A 252 2.60 -2.00 -4.81
CA ALA A 252 3.93 -2.59 -4.85
C ALA A 252 4.73 -2.14 -6.07
N ARG A 253 6.04 -2.05 -5.91
CA ARG A 253 6.94 -1.78 -7.03
C ARG A 253 6.93 -2.93 -8.02
N PRO A 254 7.07 -2.65 -9.34
CA PRO A 254 7.05 -3.69 -10.37
C PRO A 254 8.12 -4.76 -10.21
N ASP A 255 9.25 -4.42 -9.59
CA ASP A 255 10.36 -5.34 -9.31
C ASP A 255 10.15 -6.20 -8.06
N SER A 256 9.09 -5.96 -7.28
CA SER A 256 8.74 -6.77 -6.10
C SER A 256 8.05 -8.08 -6.46
N ASN A 257 8.22 -9.07 -5.56
CA ASN A 257 7.47 -10.34 -5.57
C ASN A 257 6.59 -10.42 -4.31
N ILE A 258 5.31 -10.70 -4.49
CA ILE A 258 4.35 -10.91 -3.40
C ILE A 258 3.78 -12.32 -3.55
N ALA A 259 3.85 -13.13 -2.49
CA ALA A 259 3.39 -14.52 -2.50
C ALA A 259 3.89 -15.34 -3.71
N GLY A 260 5.14 -15.11 -4.12
CA GLY A 260 5.77 -15.78 -5.26
C GLY A 260 5.41 -15.23 -6.64
N ILE A 261 4.55 -14.22 -6.72
CA ILE A 261 4.13 -13.58 -7.98
C ILE A 261 4.90 -12.27 -8.17
N ASN A 262 5.59 -12.12 -9.29
CA ASN A 262 6.23 -10.86 -9.67
C ASN A 262 5.18 -9.83 -10.10
N VAL A 263 5.23 -8.63 -9.51
CA VAL A 263 4.24 -7.56 -9.72
C VAL A 263 4.23 -7.06 -11.17
N HIS A 264 5.42 -6.85 -11.80
CA HIS A 264 5.48 -6.47 -13.22
C HIS A 264 4.79 -7.50 -14.12
N SER A 265 5.06 -8.79 -13.88
CA SER A 265 4.48 -9.87 -14.67
C SER A 265 2.96 -9.96 -14.49
N ALA A 266 2.45 -9.77 -13.27
CA ALA A 266 1.02 -9.70 -13.00
C ALA A 266 0.37 -8.53 -13.76
N ARG A 267 0.90 -7.31 -13.63
CA ARG A 267 0.42 -6.12 -14.36
C ARG A 267 0.49 -6.28 -15.87
N LYS A 268 1.51 -6.95 -16.39
CA LYS A 268 1.60 -7.24 -17.83
C LYS A 268 0.48 -8.18 -18.29
N ARG A 269 0.14 -9.20 -17.46
CA ARG A 269 -0.99 -10.09 -17.74
C ARG A 269 -2.33 -9.36 -17.66
N THR A 270 -2.53 -8.43 -16.70
CA THR A 270 -3.76 -7.61 -16.67
C THR A 270 -3.91 -6.78 -17.94
N GLY A 271 -2.82 -6.23 -18.48
CA GLY A 271 -2.84 -5.51 -19.75
C GLY A 271 -3.25 -6.40 -20.94
N ARG A 272 -2.74 -7.63 -21.00
CA ARG A 272 -3.14 -8.60 -22.05
C ARG A 272 -4.62 -8.98 -21.93
N ALA A 273 -5.09 -9.28 -20.70
CA ALA A 273 -6.50 -9.59 -20.47
C ALA A 273 -7.40 -8.40 -20.85
N LEU A 274 -7.01 -7.19 -20.46
CA LEU A 274 -7.71 -5.95 -20.79
C LEU A 274 -7.83 -5.75 -22.32
N ALA A 275 -6.79 -6.04 -23.11
CA ALA A 275 -6.84 -5.95 -24.55
C ALA A 275 -7.85 -6.94 -25.19
N LYS A 276 -8.00 -8.13 -24.58
CA LYS A 276 -9.00 -9.12 -25.02
C LYS A 276 -10.43 -8.72 -24.66
N GLU A 277 -10.64 -8.23 -23.44
CA GLU A 277 -11.97 -7.85 -22.95
C GLU A 277 -12.44 -6.51 -23.52
N GLN A 278 -11.52 -5.57 -23.74
CA GLN A 278 -11.79 -4.18 -24.15
C GLN A 278 -10.92 -3.79 -25.35
N PRO A 279 -11.07 -4.44 -26.50
CA PRO A 279 -10.26 -4.17 -27.70
C PRO A 279 -10.55 -2.77 -28.28
N THR A 280 -9.55 -2.20 -28.95
CA THR A 280 -9.65 -0.93 -29.68
C THR A 280 -8.89 -1.07 -31.00
N PRO A 281 -9.44 -1.83 -31.97
CA PRO A 281 -8.71 -2.25 -33.17
C PRO A 281 -8.33 -1.09 -34.09
N ASP A 282 -9.10 0.02 -34.08
CA ASP A 282 -8.88 1.18 -34.92
C ASP A 282 -7.93 2.23 -34.35
N ALA A 283 -7.32 1.95 -33.18
CA ALA A 283 -6.34 2.84 -32.59
C ALA A 283 -4.99 2.73 -33.28
N ASP A 284 -4.23 3.82 -33.30
CA ASP A 284 -2.89 3.89 -33.91
C ASP A 284 -1.79 3.35 -32.98
N MET A 285 -1.96 3.47 -31.65
CA MET A 285 -0.95 3.11 -30.66
C MET A 285 -1.49 2.95 -29.26
N VAL A 286 -0.67 2.36 -28.38
CA VAL A 286 -0.89 2.25 -26.93
C VAL A 286 0.12 3.14 -26.20
N ILE A 287 -0.36 3.90 -25.22
CA ILE A 287 0.49 4.63 -24.26
C ILE A 287 0.08 4.28 -22.84
N GLY A 288 1.02 4.30 -21.89
CA GLY A 288 0.75 4.07 -20.48
C GLY A 288 0.88 5.35 -19.66
N VAL A 289 0.06 5.48 -18.62
CA VAL A 289 0.23 6.54 -17.62
C VAL A 289 1.48 6.25 -16.78
N PRO A 290 2.49 7.11 -16.77
CA PRO A 290 3.71 6.86 -15.99
C PRO A 290 3.50 7.17 -14.50
N ASN A 291 4.05 6.32 -13.54
CA ASN A 291 4.87 5.14 -13.87
C ASN A 291 4.11 3.83 -13.60
N SER A 292 2.97 3.87 -12.93
CA SER A 292 2.23 2.70 -12.40
C SER A 292 1.68 1.79 -13.51
N SER A 293 1.27 2.37 -14.65
CA SER A 293 0.54 1.65 -15.69
C SER A 293 1.42 1.14 -16.84
N LEU A 294 2.74 1.40 -16.81
CA LEU A 294 3.62 1.06 -17.94
C LEU A 294 3.67 -0.46 -18.22
N SER A 295 3.63 -1.27 -17.17
CA SER A 295 3.61 -2.73 -17.30
C SER A 295 2.32 -3.23 -17.97
N ALA A 296 1.17 -2.72 -17.55
CA ALA A 296 -0.13 -3.06 -18.13
C ALA A 296 -0.24 -2.56 -19.59
N ALA A 297 0.22 -1.34 -19.86
CA ALA A 297 0.24 -0.79 -21.22
C ALA A 297 1.11 -1.62 -22.18
N SER A 298 2.28 -2.08 -21.71
CA SER A 298 3.12 -3.01 -22.48
C SER A 298 2.39 -4.33 -22.77
N GLY A 299 1.65 -4.88 -21.79
CA GLY A 299 0.85 -6.09 -21.99
C GLY A 299 -0.31 -5.89 -22.96
N TYR A 300 -0.99 -4.74 -22.88
CA TYR A 300 -2.07 -4.40 -23.81
C TYR A 300 -1.54 -4.28 -25.25
N ALA A 301 -0.43 -3.58 -25.45
CA ALA A 301 0.19 -3.43 -26.76
C ALA A 301 0.60 -4.77 -27.37
N GLU A 302 1.22 -5.65 -26.57
CA GLU A 302 1.64 -6.98 -27.00
C GLU A 302 0.45 -7.85 -27.48
N GLU A 303 -0.66 -7.83 -26.76
CA GLU A 303 -1.85 -8.64 -27.08
C GLU A 303 -2.64 -8.05 -28.27
N SER A 304 -2.79 -6.72 -28.31
CA SER A 304 -3.53 -6.04 -29.38
C SER A 304 -2.77 -5.96 -30.71
N GLY A 305 -1.43 -6.13 -30.69
CA GLY A 305 -0.57 -5.92 -31.83
C GLY A 305 -0.33 -4.45 -32.19
N LEU A 306 -0.85 -3.50 -31.39
CA LEU A 306 -0.61 -2.08 -31.57
C LEU A 306 0.79 -1.68 -31.07
N PRO A 307 1.47 -0.71 -31.70
CA PRO A 307 2.75 -0.23 -31.21
C PRO A 307 2.60 0.42 -29.83
N TYR A 308 3.56 0.15 -28.92
CA TYR A 308 3.69 0.85 -27.65
C TYR A 308 4.57 2.07 -27.81
N GLU A 309 4.09 3.25 -27.41
CA GLU A 309 4.81 4.50 -27.57
C GLU A 309 4.85 5.32 -26.28
N MET A 310 5.88 6.15 -26.12
CA MET A 310 6.02 7.08 -25.00
C MET A 310 5.26 8.38 -25.30
N GLY A 311 3.93 8.35 -25.20
CA GLY A 311 3.08 9.53 -25.41
C GLY A 311 3.01 10.48 -24.22
N LEU A 312 3.38 10.01 -23.02
CA LEU A 312 3.39 10.76 -21.77
C LEU A 312 4.74 10.62 -21.07
N ILE A 313 5.25 11.72 -20.51
CA ILE A 313 6.49 11.76 -19.72
C ILE A 313 6.23 12.41 -18.37
N LYS A 314 6.64 11.72 -17.30
CA LYS A 314 6.65 12.27 -15.95
C LYS A 314 7.97 12.98 -15.68
N ASN A 315 7.89 14.25 -15.26
CA ASN A 315 9.09 15.00 -14.86
C ASN A 315 9.58 14.51 -13.50
N GLN A 316 10.76 13.89 -13.48
CA GLN A 316 11.37 13.31 -12.28
C GLN A 316 11.97 14.36 -11.34
N TYR A 317 12.22 15.59 -11.82
CA TYR A 317 12.86 16.66 -11.06
C TYR A 317 11.88 17.58 -10.34
N VAL A 318 10.57 17.41 -10.57
CA VAL A 318 9.54 18.16 -9.83
C VAL A 318 9.18 17.40 -8.58
N ALA A 319 9.74 17.85 -7.45
CA ALA A 319 9.36 17.38 -6.11
C ALA A 319 7.86 17.65 -5.82
N ARG A 320 7.32 17.11 -4.71
CA ARG A 320 5.96 17.43 -4.25
C ARG A 320 5.76 18.95 -4.27
N THR A 321 4.87 19.44 -5.10
CA THR A 321 4.45 20.83 -5.05
C THR A 321 3.71 21.06 -3.74
N PHE A 322 4.19 22.03 -2.93
CA PHE A 322 3.45 22.56 -1.81
C PHE A 322 2.03 22.93 -2.23
N ILE A 323 1.09 22.90 -1.28
CA ILE A 323 -0.30 23.32 -1.51
C ILE A 323 -0.28 24.73 -2.12
N GLN A 324 -0.58 24.82 -3.40
CA GLN A 324 -0.61 26.09 -4.12
C GLN A 324 -1.93 26.81 -3.79
N PRO A 325 -1.90 28.09 -3.46
CA PRO A 325 -3.05 28.82 -2.96
C PRO A 325 -4.12 29.12 -4.03
N THR A 326 -3.76 29.13 -5.32
CA THR A 326 -4.71 29.42 -6.41
C THR A 326 -4.92 28.21 -7.33
N GLN A 327 -6.07 28.18 -8.02
CA GLN A 327 -6.41 27.15 -8.99
C GLN A 327 -5.42 27.13 -10.17
N GLU A 328 -5.03 28.29 -10.68
CA GLU A 328 -4.07 28.44 -11.78
C GLU A 328 -2.69 27.87 -11.44
N LEU A 329 -2.19 28.13 -10.23
CA LEU A 329 -0.91 27.60 -9.76
C LEU A 329 -0.97 26.07 -9.56
N ARG A 330 -2.11 25.54 -9.15
CA ARG A 330 -2.33 24.07 -9.07
C ARG A 330 -2.29 23.42 -10.46
N GLU A 331 -2.91 24.06 -11.45
CA GLU A 331 -2.90 23.59 -12.85
C GLU A 331 -1.49 23.64 -13.45
N GLN A 332 -0.73 24.71 -13.20
CA GLN A 332 0.67 24.79 -13.59
C GLN A 332 1.52 23.71 -12.92
N GLY A 333 1.30 23.45 -11.63
CA GLY A 333 1.97 22.38 -10.89
C GLY A 333 1.74 21.00 -11.47
N VAL A 334 0.55 20.73 -12.02
CA VAL A 334 0.25 19.46 -12.72
C VAL A 334 0.93 19.41 -14.08
N ARG A 335 0.93 20.51 -14.87
CA ARG A 335 1.63 20.59 -16.15
C ARG A 335 3.15 20.40 -16.01
N MET A 336 3.72 20.81 -14.88
CA MET A 336 5.15 20.55 -14.60
C MET A 336 5.45 19.07 -14.32
N LYS A 337 4.46 18.30 -13.81
CA LYS A 337 4.67 16.89 -13.43
C LYS A 337 4.49 15.91 -14.58
N LEU A 338 3.58 16.19 -15.51
CA LEU A 338 3.24 15.29 -16.61
C LEU A 338 3.11 16.10 -17.90
N SER A 339 3.76 15.64 -18.95
CA SER A 339 3.77 16.27 -20.27
C SER A 339 3.45 15.26 -21.36
N ALA A 340 2.64 15.67 -22.35
CA ALA A 340 2.42 14.89 -23.58
C ALA A 340 3.55 15.12 -24.58
N VAL A 341 3.98 14.04 -25.23
CA VAL A 341 4.97 14.09 -26.33
C VAL A 341 4.25 14.41 -27.63
N ARG A 342 4.10 15.70 -27.92
CA ARG A 342 3.29 16.18 -29.05
C ARG A 342 3.63 15.50 -30.40
N GLY A 343 4.92 15.30 -30.70
CA GLY A 343 5.37 14.64 -31.92
C GLY A 343 4.93 13.18 -32.04
N VAL A 344 4.57 12.53 -30.93
CA VAL A 344 4.06 11.15 -30.92
C VAL A 344 2.54 11.14 -31.04
N VAL A 345 1.83 12.00 -30.29
CA VAL A 345 0.37 11.90 -30.11
C VAL A 345 -0.44 12.68 -31.13
N GLN A 346 0.15 13.66 -31.82
CA GLN A 346 -0.57 14.56 -32.75
C GLN A 346 -1.21 13.80 -33.89
N GLY A 347 -2.51 13.98 -34.10
CA GLY A 347 -3.33 13.36 -35.15
C GLY A 347 -3.62 11.87 -34.93
N LYS A 348 -3.22 11.30 -33.81
CA LYS A 348 -3.34 9.87 -33.53
C LYS A 348 -4.59 9.52 -32.69
N SER A 349 -5.13 8.33 -32.95
CA SER A 349 -6.09 7.64 -32.07
C SER A 349 -5.31 6.77 -31.11
N ILE A 350 -5.50 6.99 -29.79
CA ILE A 350 -4.61 6.49 -28.74
C ILE A 350 -5.40 5.60 -27.80
N VAL A 351 -4.86 4.43 -27.48
CA VAL A 351 -5.26 3.69 -26.30
C VAL A 351 -4.41 4.17 -25.12
N LEU A 352 -5.04 4.83 -24.16
CA LEU A 352 -4.44 5.25 -22.90
C LEU A 352 -4.72 4.21 -21.84
N VAL A 353 -3.69 3.48 -21.39
CA VAL A 353 -3.82 2.50 -20.31
C VAL A 353 -3.46 3.13 -18.97
N ASP A 354 -4.36 3.02 -18.00
CA ASP A 354 -4.13 3.43 -16.61
C ASP A 354 -4.40 2.25 -15.65
N ASP A 355 -3.88 2.31 -14.43
CA ASP A 355 -4.05 1.26 -13.42
C ASP A 355 -5.46 1.26 -12.81
N SER A 356 -5.97 2.44 -12.46
CA SER A 356 -7.25 2.62 -11.76
C SER A 356 -7.82 4.02 -11.92
N ILE A 357 -9.14 4.16 -11.69
CA ILE A 357 -9.82 5.46 -11.55
C ILE A 357 -10.49 5.53 -10.19
N VAL A 358 -10.16 6.55 -9.38
CA VAL A 358 -10.81 6.81 -8.09
C VAL A 358 -11.81 7.96 -8.23
N ARG A 359 -11.33 9.20 -8.42
CA ARG A 359 -12.14 10.41 -8.52
C ARG A 359 -12.35 10.91 -9.96
N GLY A 360 -11.64 10.35 -10.92
CA GLY A 360 -11.66 10.76 -12.32
C GLY A 360 -10.93 12.07 -12.65
N THR A 361 -10.51 12.85 -11.65
CA THR A 361 -9.88 14.17 -11.87
C THR A 361 -8.53 14.07 -12.57
N THR A 362 -7.73 13.06 -12.21
CA THR A 362 -6.44 12.79 -12.85
C THR A 362 -6.62 12.32 -14.28
N SER A 363 -7.52 11.35 -14.53
CA SER A 363 -7.81 10.82 -15.85
C SER A 363 -8.35 11.91 -16.79
N LYS A 364 -9.29 12.75 -16.31
CA LYS A 364 -9.78 13.92 -17.04
C LYS A 364 -8.63 14.83 -17.48
N ARG A 365 -7.71 15.12 -16.56
CA ARG A 365 -6.58 15.98 -16.84
C ARG A 365 -5.61 15.39 -17.88
N ILE A 366 -5.37 14.08 -17.80
CA ILE A 366 -4.49 13.37 -18.75
C ILE A 366 -5.12 13.35 -20.14
N VAL A 367 -6.40 13.02 -20.25
CA VAL A 367 -7.16 13.04 -21.50
C VAL A 367 -7.12 14.44 -22.13
N GLN A 368 -7.40 15.47 -21.34
CA GLN A 368 -7.32 16.86 -21.79
C GLN A 368 -5.92 17.21 -22.30
N LEU A 369 -4.86 16.83 -21.56
CA LEU A 369 -3.47 17.08 -21.95
C LEU A 369 -3.12 16.45 -23.32
N LEU A 370 -3.60 15.22 -23.57
CA LEU A 370 -3.39 14.52 -24.84
C LEU A 370 -4.16 15.19 -25.99
N LYS A 371 -5.42 15.60 -25.75
CA LYS A 371 -6.23 16.33 -26.75
C LYS A 371 -5.65 17.73 -27.03
N GLU A 372 -5.16 18.45 -26.04
CA GLU A 372 -4.43 19.73 -26.21
C GLU A 372 -3.11 19.55 -26.99
N ALA A 373 -2.49 18.37 -26.90
CA ALA A 373 -1.32 18.02 -27.69
C ALA A 373 -1.65 17.59 -29.14
N GLY A 374 -2.94 17.49 -29.49
CA GLY A 374 -3.43 17.21 -30.83
C GLY A 374 -3.82 15.76 -31.10
N ALA A 375 -4.02 14.93 -30.05
CA ALA A 375 -4.57 13.58 -30.23
C ALA A 375 -5.96 13.66 -30.88
N ARG A 376 -6.23 12.79 -31.85
CA ARG A 376 -7.52 12.70 -32.55
C ARG A 376 -8.57 12.06 -31.69
N GLU A 377 -8.23 10.94 -31.05
CA GLU A 377 -9.07 10.18 -30.13
C GLU A 377 -8.24 9.66 -28.96
N VAL A 378 -8.87 9.54 -27.79
CA VAL A 378 -8.26 8.98 -26.57
C VAL A 378 -9.22 7.94 -25.97
N HIS A 379 -8.88 6.67 -26.14
CA HIS A 379 -9.61 5.53 -25.62
C HIS A 379 -8.98 5.07 -24.32
N VAL A 380 -9.66 5.28 -23.19
CA VAL A 380 -9.14 4.96 -21.86
C VAL A 380 -9.42 3.51 -21.53
N ARG A 381 -8.40 2.79 -21.07
CA ARG A 381 -8.46 1.38 -20.66
C ARG A 381 -7.84 1.21 -19.28
N ILE A 382 -8.63 0.73 -18.32
CA ILE A 382 -8.24 0.61 -16.91
C ILE A 382 -7.93 -0.83 -16.58
N ALA A 383 -6.71 -1.06 -16.07
CA ALA A 383 -6.16 -2.40 -15.82
C ALA A 383 -6.67 -3.07 -14.54
N CYS A 384 -7.75 -2.57 -13.97
CA CYS A 384 -8.48 -3.18 -12.86
C CYS A 384 -10.01 -2.98 -13.05
N PRO A 385 -10.85 -3.67 -12.27
CA PRO A 385 -12.29 -3.40 -12.23
C PRO A 385 -12.60 -2.00 -11.67
N PRO A 386 -13.83 -1.49 -11.87
CA PRO A 386 -14.27 -0.26 -11.25
C PRO A 386 -14.12 -0.31 -9.71
N LEU A 387 -13.54 0.74 -9.12
CA LEU A 387 -13.45 0.88 -7.67
C LEU A 387 -14.82 1.35 -7.14
N MET A 388 -15.59 0.40 -6.62
CA MET A 388 -16.98 0.59 -6.22
C MET A 388 -17.16 0.82 -4.73
N PHE A 389 -16.26 0.31 -3.88
CA PHE A 389 -16.43 0.25 -2.44
C PHE A 389 -15.21 0.82 -1.71
N PRO A 390 -15.41 1.49 -0.54
CA PRO A 390 -14.31 1.96 0.28
C PRO A 390 -13.51 0.80 0.86
N SER A 391 -12.23 1.04 1.18
CA SER A 391 -11.40 0.10 1.90
C SER A 391 -11.25 0.51 3.35
N PHE A 392 -11.26 -0.48 4.26
CA PHE A 392 -11.04 -0.26 5.68
C PHE A 392 -9.79 -1.00 6.21
N TYR A 393 -9.06 -1.71 5.33
CA TYR A 393 -7.90 -2.53 5.71
C TYR A 393 -6.56 -1.83 5.43
N GLY A 394 -6.57 -0.48 5.32
CA GLY A 394 -5.36 0.33 5.22
C GLY A 394 -5.12 0.98 3.86
N ILE A 395 -6.07 0.93 2.93
CA ILE A 395 -6.04 1.71 1.68
C ILE A 395 -6.75 3.04 1.91
N ASP A 396 -6.16 4.16 1.45
CA ASP A 396 -6.76 5.51 1.60
C ASP A 396 -7.90 5.74 0.57
N ILE A 397 -8.91 4.88 0.63
CA ILE A 397 -10.19 5.01 -0.07
C ILE A 397 -11.27 4.79 0.99
N SER A 398 -11.37 5.71 1.95
CA SER A 398 -12.19 5.51 3.14
C SER A 398 -13.63 6.02 3.02
N THR A 399 -13.98 6.72 1.93
CA THR A 399 -15.33 7.29 1.73
C THR A 399 -15.90 6.99 0.36
N THR A 400 -17.19 6.68 0.31
CA THR A 400 -17.94 6.36 -0.91
C THR A 400 -18.01 7.56 -1.87
N GLU A 401 -18.05 8.78 -1.34
CA GLU A 401 -18.15 10.03 -2.11
C GLU A 401 -16.92 10.26 -3.01
N GLU A 402 -15.78 9.70 -2.63
CA GLU A 402 -14.53 9.81 -3.40
C GLU A 402 -14.48 8.86 -4.60
N LEU A 403 -15.32 7.82 -4.61
CA LEU A 403 -15.34 6.79 -5.63
C LEU A 403 -16.27 7.17 -6.77
N ILE A 404 -15.73 7.58 -7.92
CA ILE A 404 -16.55 7.98 -9.05
C ILE A 404 -17.44 6.85 -9.55
N SER A 405 -16.93 5.59 -9.55
CA SER A 405 -17.68 4.41 -10.00
C SER A 405 -18.79 3.98 -9.03
N ALA A 406 -18.74 4.43 -7.76
CA ALA A 406 -19.83 4.23 -6.81
C ALA A 406 -21.00 5.20 -7.05
N ASN A 407 -20.76 6.30 -7.78
CA ASN A 407 -21.70 7.42 -7.94
C ASN A 407 -22.13 7.65 -9.40
N LYS A 408 -21.44 7.06 -10.39
CA LYS A 408 -21.61 7.30 -11.81
C LYS A 408 -21.53 6.01 -12.62
N THR A 409 -22.24 5.92 -13.73
CA THR A 409 -22.11 4.82 -14.70
C THR A 409 -20.82 4.98 -15.51
N ASN A 410 -20.41 3.93 -16.20
CA ASN A 410 -19.20 3.95 -17.05
C ASN A 410 -19.34 5.00 -18.17
N GLU A 411 -20.54 5.17 -18.76
CA GLU A 411 -20.85 6.16 -19.78
C GLU A 411 -20.69 7.58 -19.23
N GLU A 412 -21.27 7.85 -18.04
CA GLU A 412 -21.14 9.15 -17.37
C GLU A 412 -19.66 9.45 -17.03
N ILE A 413 -18.89 8.43 -16.57
CA ILE A 413 -17.45 8.58 -16.27
C ILE A 413 -16.70 8.92 -17.55
N CYS A 414 -16.99 8.24 -18.66
CA CYS A 414 -16.38 8.48 -19.96
C CYS A 414 -16.58 9.95 -20.39
N GLU A 415 -17.81 10.46 -20.26
CA GLU A 415 -18.13 11.86 -20.55
C GLU A 415 -17.40 12.84 -19.62
N ILE A 416 -17.38 12.55 -18.30
CA ILE A 416 -16.74 13.40 -17.30
C ILE A 416 -15.24 13.54 -17.54
N ILE A 417 -14.56 12.44 -17.89
CA ILE A 417 -13.13 12.47 -18.18
C ILE A 417 -12.81 12.97 -19.60
N GLY A 418 -13.82 13.07 -20.48
CA GLY A 418 -13.70 13.54 -21.85
C GLY A 418 -13.03 12.57 -22.81
N ALA A 419 -13.09 11.26 -22.48
CA ALA A 419 -12.56 10.20 -23.33
C ALA A 419 -13.53 9.84 -24.46
N ASP A 420 -13.00 9.29 -25.55
CA ASP A 420 -13.81 8.81 -26.67
C ASP A 420 -14.38 7.41 -26.42
N SER A 421 -13.74 6.63 -25.56
CA SER A 421 -14.31 5.41 -24.95
C SER A 421 -13.61 5.08 -23.62
N LEU A 422 -14.30 4.35 -22.73
CA LEU A 422 -13.80 3.87 -21.45
C LEU A 422 -14.09 2.38 -21.31
N GLY A 423 -13.09 1.61 -20.89
CA GLY A 423 -13.23 0.20 -20.58
C GLY A 423 -12.42 -0.20 -19.36
N PHE A 424 -12.96 -1.09 -18.55
CA PHE A 424 -12.33 -1.67 -17.36
C PHE A 424 -12.07 -3.15 -17.54
N LEU A 425 -11.03 -3.66 -16.90
CA LEU A 425 -10.82 -5.11 -16.76
C LEU A 425 -11.91 -5.70 -15.87
N SER A 426 -12.36 -6.91 -16.17
CA SER A 426 -13.29 -7.62 -15.32
C SER A 426 -12.65 -8.11 -14.00
N GLU A 427 -13.46 -8.39 -12.98
CA GLU A 427 -12.96 -9.01 -11.72
C GLU A 427 -12.27 -10.34 -11.99
N GLN A 428 -12.87 -11.20 -12.84
CA GLN A 428 -12.27 -12.48 -13.20
C GLN A 428 -10.97 -12.30 -13.97
N GLY A 429 -10.93 -11.34 -14.90
CA GLY A 429 -9.70 -10.99 -15.63
C GLY A 429 -8.58 -10.52 -14.70
N LEU A 430 -8.89 -9.79 -13.64
CA LEU A 430 -7.91 -9.39 -12.61
C LEU A 430 -7.41 -10.60 -11.81
N ILE A 431 -8.31 -11.44 -11.30
CA ILE A 431 -7.99 -12.63 -10.50
C ILE A 431 -7.08 -13.58 -11.31
N ASP A 432 -7.47 -13.91 -12.53
CA ASP A 432 -6.72 -14.81 -13.42
C ASP A 432 -5.35 -14.22 -13.80
N SER A 433 -5.29 -12.90 -13.99
CA SER A 433 -4.05 -12.21 -14.36
C SER A 433 -3.06 -12.14 -13.20
N ILE A 434 -3.49 -11.94 -11.97
CA ILE A 434 -2.62 -12.00 -10.80
C ILE A 434 -2.10 -13.43 -10.65
N GLY A 435 -2.99 -14.42 -10.72
CA GLY A 435 -2.63 -15.83 -10.80
C GLY A 435 -2.20 -16.43 -9.46
N LEU A 436 -2.74 -15.94 -8.33
CA LEU A 436 -2.67 -16.65 -7.05
C LEU A 436 -3.52 -17.91 -7.12
N ASN A 437 -3.14 -18.92 -6.33
CA ASN A 437 -3.81 -20.22 -6.31
C ASN A 437 -3.93 -20.74 -4.88
N TYR A 438 -4.60 -19.96 -4.02
CA TYR A 438 -4.96 -20.39 -2.68
C TYR A 438 -6.37 -21.03 -2.70
N ASP A 439 -6.59 -22.03 -1.84
CA ASP A 439 -7.92 -22.56 -1.55
C ASP A 439 -8.69 -21.57 -0.64
N ALA A 440 -9.09 -20.47 -1.25
CA ALA A 440 -9.72 -19.34 -0.59
C ALA A 440 -10.56 -18.55 -1.61
N PRO A 441 -11.53 -17.71 -1.19
CA PRO A 441 -12.27 -16.84 -2.08
C PRO A 441 -11.34 -15.99 -2.96
N TYR A 442 -11.74 -15.80 -4.21
CA TYR A 442 -10.97 -15.02 -5.21
C TYR A 442 -9.50 -15.49 -5.34
N SER A 443 -9.27 -16.81 -5.20
CA SER A 443 -7.94 -17.42 -5.22
C SER A 443 -6.96 -16.87 -4.17
N GLY A 444 -7.47 -16.28 -3.08
CA GLY A 444 -6.69 -15.66 -2.01
C GLY A 444 -6.45 -14.17 -2.20
N LEU A 445 -7.25 -13.48 -3.00
CA LEU A 445 -7.23 -12.03 -3.14
C LEU A 445 -8.33 -11.36 -2.29
N CYS A 446 -8.00 -10.24 -1.68
CA CYS A 446 -8.99 -9.31 -1.15
C CYS A 446 -9.48 -8.39 -2.28
N MET A 447 -10.77 -8.49 -2.60
CA MET A 447 -11.41 -7.77 -3.69
C MET A 447 -12.39 -6.70 -3.18
N GLU A 448 -12.32 -6.32 -1.92
CA GLU A 448 -13.27 -5.43 -1.23
C GLU A 448 -13.59 -4.15 -1.99
N CYS A 449 -12.56 -3.49 -2.52
CA CYS A 449 -12.71 -2.22 -3.27
C CYS A 449 -13.54 -2.38 -4.55
N TYR A 450 -13.59 -3.58 -5.11
CA TYR A 450 -14.27 -3.88 -6.37
C TYR A 450 -15.67 -4.44 -6.17
N ASN A 451 -15.85 -5.33 -5.18
CA ASN A 451 -17.07 -6.10 -5.03
C ASN A 451 -17.76 -5.98 -3.66
N GLY A 452 -17.19 -5.24 -2.71
CA GLY A 452 -17.78 -5.05 -1.38
C GLY A 452 -17.74 -6.29 -0.48
N ASP A 453 -16.80 -7.22 -0.74
CA ASP A 453 -16.64 -8.43 0.07
C ASP A 453 -15.52 -8.22 1.11
N TYR A 454 -15.93 -7.93 2.33
CA TYR A 454 -15.02 -7.60 3.44
C TYR A 454 -14.65 -8.85 4.25
N SER A 455 -13.56 -9.52 3.87
CA SER A 455 -13.12 -10.80 4.44
C SER A 455 -12.85 -10.78 5.96
N ALA A 456 -12.48 -9.64 6.54
CA ALA A 456 -12.28 -9.50 7.98
C ALA A 456 -13.45 -8.81 8.71
N GLY A 457 -14.56 -8.50 8.00
CA GLY A 457 -15.68 -7.75 8.54
C GLY A 457 -15.44 -6.24 8.58
N LEU A 458 -16.35 -5.49 9.19
CA LEU A 458 -16.35 -4.03 9.20
C LEU A 458 -16.19 -3.41 10.60
N TYR A 459 -16.66 -4.06 11.64
CA TYR A 459 -16.57 -3.64 13.06
C TYR A 459 -16.95 -2.16 13.26
N ASP A 460 -16.02 -1.30 13.66
CA ASP A 460 -16.23 0.13 13.92
C ASP A 460 -16.71 0.93 12.69
N TYR A 461 -16.65 0.35 11.50
CA TYR A 461 -17.02 1.00 10.23
C TYR A 461 -18.36 0.55 9.67
N GLU A 462 -19.02 -0.46 10.25
CA GLU A 462 -20.25 -1.07 9.72
C GLU A 462 -21.38 -0.06 9.55
N GLU A 463 -21.68 0.72 10.59
CA GLU A 463 -22.75 1.72 10.55
C GLU A 463 -22.50 2.81 9.50
N SER A 464 -21.26 3.31 9.45
CA SER A 464 -20.87 4.34 8.48
C SER A 464 -20.90 3.82 7.04
N TYR A 465 -20.47 2.58 6.81
CA TYR A 465 -20.51 1.94 5.50
C TYR A 465 -21.95 1.78 5.01
N VAL A 466 -22.84 1.19 5.81
CA VAL A 466 -24.23 0.96 5.44
C VAL A 466 -24.96 2.29 5.14
N SER A 467 -24.71 3.33 5.97
CA SER A 467 -25.34 4.64 5.80
C SER A 467 -24.84 5.42 4.58
N SER A 468 -23.61 5.18 4.12
CA SER A 468 -22.99 5.86 2.98
C SER A 468 -23.18 5.17 1.64
N MET A 469 -23.82 3.99 1.59
CA MET A 469 -24.05 3.26 0.34
C MET A 469 -24.93 4.02 -0.63
N THR A 470 -24.44 4.17 -1.87
CA THR A 470 -25.20 4.72 -3.00
C THR A 470 -26.20 3.74 -3.57
N ASP A 471 -27.13 4.22 -4.39
CA ASP A 471 -28.11 3.36 -5.07
C ASP A 471 -27.40 2.42 -6.10
N ILE A 472 -26.33 2.89 -6.73
CA ILE A 472 -25.51 2.08 -7.65
C ILE A 472 -24.88 0.90 -6.89
N GLN A 473 -24.28 1.14 -5.72
CA GLN A 473 -23.72 0.08 -4.89
C GLN A 473 -24.78 -0.91 -4.40
N LYS A 474 -25.94 -0.41 -3.95
CA LYS A 474 -27.06 -1.27 -3.52
C LYS A 474 -27.57 -2.13 -4.67
N GLN A 475 -27.73 -1.58 -5.86
CA GLN A 475 -28.12 -2.34 -7.04
C GLN A 475 -27.08 -3.41 -7.38
N PHE A 476 -25.79 -3.05 -7.40
CA PHE A 476 -24.69 -3.97 -7.66
C PHE A 476 -24.69 -5.17 -6.70
N LEU A 477 -24.91 -4.94 -5.39
CA LEU A 477 -25.00 -6.01 -4.40
C LEU A 477 -26.25 -6.86 -4.55
N LYS A 478 -27.41 -6.26 -4.89
CA LYS A 478 -28.66 -7.00 -5.17
C LYS A 478 -28.50 -7.95 -6.36
N GLU A 479 -27.90 -7.51 -7.45
CA GLU A 479 -27.65 -8.33 -8.65
C GLU A 479 -26.78 -9.57 -8.33
N ARG A 480 -26.00 -9.51 -7.26
CA ARG A 480 -25.14 -10.60 -6.75
C ARG A 480 -25.75 -11.39 -5.60
N GLY A 481 -27.02 -11.11 -5.23
CA GLY A 481 -27.71 -11.81 -4.16
C GLY A 481 -27.16 -11.54 -2.76
N ARG A 482 -26.53 -10.35 -2.55
CA ARG A 482 -25.91 -9.96 -1.27
C ARG A 482 -26.71 -8.93 -0.48
N MET A 483 -27.85 -8.49 -1.01
CA MET A 483 -28.82 -7.60 -0.35
C MET A 483 -30.26 -8.03 -0.65
#